data_fe1de8a954cf41531effcc20b1102a18
#
_entry.id   fe1de8a954cf41531effcc20b1102a18
#
_cell.length_a   1.000
_cell.length_b   1.000
_cell.length_c   1.000
_cell.angle_alpha   90.00
_cell.angle_beta   90.00
_cell.angle_gamma   90.00
#
_symmetry.space_group_name_H-M   'P 1'
#
loop_
_entity.id
_entity.type
_entity.pdbx_description
1 polymer ?
#
loop_
_entity_poly.entity_id
_entity_poly.type
_entity_poly.pdbx_seq_one_letter_code
_entity_poly.pdbx_strand_id
1 'polypeptide(L)'
;MGHHCENTKAWPFCLSAAGLGLMMYDKIFDNNFHSSYSNWLSFTKDKYYGFNKNGALEWVTMYFDEINDHHHRTLPTHGLAVAFYAKPQDPQFAELLYRGAINFLGWDNPSNPITNEFIPDPRMFALGLTMSKEFDD
;
A
#
# COMPACT_ATOMS: atom_id res chain seq x y z
N MET A 1 -10.39 4.01 -13.17
CA MET A 1 -9.18 4.77 -13.51
C MET A 1 -8.88 5.72 -12.37
N GLY A 2 -7.65 5.76 -11.89
CA GLY A 2 -7.21 6.71 -10.88
C GLY A 2 -6.69 7.99 -11.52
N HIS A 3 -6.56 9.05 -10.72
CA HIS A 3 -5.84 10.24 -11.16
C HIS A 3 -4.34 9.94 -11.18
N HIS A 4 -3.65 10.40 -12.21
CA HIS A 4 -2.21 10.29 -12.29
C HIS A 4 -1.56 11.25 -11.28
N CYS A 5 -0.67 10.74 -10.45
CA CYS A 5 0.17 11.58 -9.57
C CYS A 5 1.40 12.09 -10.31
N GLU A 6 1.85 11.32 -11.27
CA GLU A 6 2.93 11.63 -12.19
C GLU A 6 2.48 11.32 -13.60
N ASN A 7 3.26 11.76 -14.57
CA ASN A 7 2.92 11.58 -15.97
C ASN A 7 2.65 10.09 -16.27
N THR A 8 1.39 9.78 -16.61
CA THR A 8 0.88 8.46 -16.97
C THR A 8 0.87 7.38 -15.87
N LYS A 9 1.23 7.71 -14.63
CA LYS A 9 1.37 6.73 -13.53
C LYS A 9 0.42 7.03 -12.37
N ALA A 10 -0.33 6.01 -11.96
CA ALA A 10 -1.20 6.05 -10.79
C ALA A 10 -0.50 5.40 -9.60
N TRP A 11 -0.22 6.18 -8.56
CA TRP A 11 0.43 5.72 -7.35
C TRP A 11 -0.60 5.54 -6.22
N PRO A 12 -0.80 4.32 -5.71
CA PRO A 12 -1.74 4.07 -4.61
C PRO A 12 -1.46 4.91 -3.37
N PHE A 13 -0.21 5.17 -3.07
CA PHE A 13 0.21 6.05 -1.97
C PHE A 13 -0.34 7.48 -2.12
N CYS A 14 -0.06 8.13 -3.24
CA CYS A 14 -0.51 9.50 -3.50
C CYS A 14 -2.03 9.60 -3.54
N LEU A 15 -2.67 8.61 -4.17
CA LEU A 15 -4.12 8.58 -4.28
C LEU A 15 -4.79 8.36 -2.91
N SER A 16 -4.18 7.56 -2.03
CA SER A 16 -4.67 7.38 -0.66
C SER A 16 -4.57 8.67 0.16
N ALA A 17 -3.51 9.45 -0.04
CA ALA A 17 -3.38 10.78 0.57
C ALA A 17 -4.43 11.75 0.04
N ALA A 18 -4.68 11.75 -1.28
CA ALA A 18 -5.72 12.57 -1.90
C ALA A 18 -7.12 12.20 -1.37
N GLY A 19 -7.42 10.90 -1.23
CA GLY A 19 -8.67 10.41 -0.65
C GLY A 19 -8.87 10.90 0.79
N LEU A 20 -7.83 10.86 1.60
CA LEU A 20 -7.91 11.42 2.96
C LEU A 20 -8.20 12.92 2.93
N GLY A 21 -7.56 13.67 2.03
CA GLY A 21 -7.84 15.09 1.83
C GLY A 21 -9.31 15.36 1.47
N LEU A 22 -9.87 14.58 0.55
CA LEU A 22 -11.30 14.68 0.17
C LEU A 22 -12.22 14.36 1.35
N MET A 23 -11.92 13.32 2.13
CA MET A 23 -12.69 12.97 3.32
C MET A 23 -12.69 14.08 4.36
N MET A 24 -11.53 14.72 4.58
CA MET A 24 -11.42 15.86 5.50
C MET A 24 -12.17 17.07 4.98
N TYR A 25 -12.08 17.36 3.68
CA TYR A 25 -12.81 18.44 3.04
C TYR A 25 -14.33 18.26 3.19
N ASP A 26 -14.84 17.06 2.92
CA ASP A 26 -16.26 16.75 3.04
C ASP A 26 -16.77 16.96 4.48
N LYS A 27 -15.97 16.58 5.48
CA LYS A 27 -16.32 16.79 6.89
C LYS A 27 -16.38 18.29 7.29
N ILE A 28 -15.56 19.13 6.67
CA ILE A 28 -15.50 20.57 6.98
C ILE A 28 -16.62 21.33 6.26
N PHE A 29 -16.91 20.96 5.02
CA PHE A 29 -17.77 21.72 4.12
C PHE A 29 -19.12 21.04 3.80
N ASP A 30 -19.43 19.94 4.48
CA ASP A 30 -20.64 19.16 4.27
C ASP A 30 -20.86 18.75 2.80
N ASN A 31 -19.85 18.14 2.22
CA ASN A 31 -19.83 17.65 0.84
C ASN A 31 -19.73 16.12 0.77
N ASN A 32 -19.65 15.57 -0.44
CA ASN A 32 -19.56 14.12 -0.68
C ASN A 32 -18.58 13.76 -1.82
N PHE A 33 -17.46 14.46 -1.92
CA PHE A 33 -16.45 14.19 -2.96
C PHE A 33 -15.69 12.89 -2.70
N HIS A 34 -15.54 12.50 -1.43
CA HIS A 34 -14.88 11.26 -1.05
C HIS A 34 -15.57 10.00 -1.59
N SER A 35 -16.87 10.07 -1.93
CA SER A 35 -17.60 8.95 -2.53
C SER A 35 -16.94 8.44 -3.81
N SER A 36 -16.39 9.32 -4.64
CA SER A 36 -15.66 8.95 -5.86
C SER A 36 -14.39 8.17 -5.55
N TYR A 37 -13.70 8.54 -4.48
CA TYR A 37 -12.52 7.86 -4.03
C TYR A 37 -12.82 6.48 -3.42
N SER A 38 -13.93 6.32 -2.74
CA SER A 38 -14.34 5.02 -2.19
C SER A 38 -14.47 3.94 -3.27
N ASN A 39 -14.97 4.29 -4.45
CA ASN A 39 -15.03 3.40 -5.60
C ASN A 39 -13.62 3.00 -6.09
N TRP A 40 -12.72 3.96 -6.18
CA TRP A 40 -11.32 3.69 -6.53
C TRP A 40 -10.66 2.78 -5.49
N LEU A 41 -10.86 3.03 -4.20
CA LEU A 41 -10.30 2.21 -3.13
C LEU A 41 -10.77 0.76 -3.23
N SER A 42 -12.05 0.53 -3.53
CA SER A 42 -12.58 -0.80 -3.77
C SER A 42 -11.92 -1.50 -4.96
N PHE A 43 -11.74 -0.79 -6.06
CA PHE A 43 -11.04 -1.29 -7.23
C PHE A 43 -9.59 -1.68 -6.91
N THR A 44 -8.87 -0.86 -6.14
CA THR A 44 -7.46 -1.14 -5.84
C THR A 44 -7.28 -2.38 -4.97
N LYS A 45 -8.22 -2.68 -4.06
CA LYS A 45 -8.18 -3.89 -3.24
C LYS A 45 -8.13 -5.16 -4.09
N ASP A 46 -8.82 -5.16 -5.21
CA ASP A 46 -8.91 -6.32 -6.09
C ASP A 46 -7.69 -6.45 -7.04
N LYS A 47 -7.08 -5.34 -7.40
CA LYS A 47 -6.12 -5.28 -8.51
C LYS A 47 -4.68 -4.97 -8.12
N TYR A 48 -4.49 -4.24 -7.02
CA TYR A 48 -3.18 -3.69 -6.67
C TYR A 48 -2.45 -4.46 -5.57
N TYR A 49 -3.03 -5.56 -5.09
CA TYR A 49 -2.47 -6.36 -4.01
C TYR A 49 -2.57 -7.84 -4.32
N GLY A 50 -1.48 -8.55 -4.13
CA GLY A 50 -1.44 -10.01 -4.31
C GLY A 50 -1.29 -10.74 -2.98
N PHE A 51 -1.99 -11.87 -2.90
CA PHE A 51 -1.98 -12.73 -1.73
C PHE A 51 -1.51 -14.12 -2.12
N ASN A 52 -0.70 -14.72 -1.28
CA ASN A 52 -0.29 -16.09 -1.47
C ASN A 52 -1.42 -17.08 -1.12
N LYS A 53 -1.17 -18.38 -1.32
CA LYS A 53 -2.14 -19.47 -1.06
C LYS A 53 -2.65 -19.51 0.38
N ASN A 54 -1.91 -18.93 1.32
CA ASN A 54 -2.24 -18.88 2.74
C ASN A 54 -2.96 -17.56 3.12
N GLY A 55 -3.25 -16.69 2.16
CA GLY A 55 -3.90 -15.40 2.38
C GLY A 55 -2.98 -14.31 2.93
N ALA A 56 -1.66 -14.54 2.97
CA ALA A 56 -0.70 -13.52 3.35
C ALA A 56 -0.39 -12.60 2.17
N LEU A 57 -0.25 -11.30 2.45
CA LEU A 57 0.13 -10.30 1.44
C LEU A 57 1.52 -10.60 0.90
N GLU A 58 1.63 -10.81 -0.40
CA GLU A 58 2.86 -11.20 -1.08
C GLU A 58 3.51 -10.03 -1.83
N TRP A 59 2.70 -9.21 -2.46
CA TRP A 59 3.16 -8.02 -3.17
C TRP A 59 2.11 -6.91 -3.14
N VAL A 60 2.56 -5.70 -3.39
CA VAL A 60 1.72 -4.52 -3.59
C VAL A 60 2.14 -3.80 -4.87
N THR A 61 1.19 -3.17 -5.56
CA THR A 61 1.51 -2.28 -6.68
C THR A 61 2.09 -0.99 -6.15
N MET A 62 3.31 -0.68 -6.53
CA MET A 62 3.96 0.60 -6.24
C MET A 62 3.32 1.71 -7.09
N TYR A 63 3.22 1.49 -8.38
CA TYR A 63 2.47 2.32 -9.31
C TYR A 63 1.91 1.49 -10.46
N PHE A 64 0.83 1.97 -11.05
CA PHE A 64 0.24 1.42 -12.27
C PHE A 64 0.56 2.33 -13.44
N ASP A 65 1.12 1.75 -14.49
CA ASP A 65 1.40 2.42 -15.76
C ASP A 65 0.23 2.16 -16.71
N GLU A 66 -0.61 3.18 -16.92
CA GLU A 66 -1.81 3.04 -17.76
C GLU A 66 -1.49 2.91 -19.27
N ILE A 67 -0.33 3.39 -19.71
CA ILE A 67 0.05 3.27 -21.14
C ILE A 67 0.40 1.85 -21.49
N ASN A 68 1.15 1.19 -20.60
CA ASN A 68 1.62 -0.17 -20.83
C ASN A 68 0.71 -1.22 -20.19
N ASP A 69 -0.37 -0.80 -19.53
CA ASP A 69 -1.27 -1.67 -18.74
C ASP A 69 -0.49 -2.58 -17.77
N HIS A 70 0.47 -1.99 -17.07
CA HIS A 70 1.44 -2.73 -16.26
C HIS A 70 1.46 -2.28 -14.80
N HIS A 71 1.41 -3.28 -13.89
CA HIS A 71 1.55 -3.08 -12.46
C HIS A 71 3.01 -3.26 -12.05
N HIS A 72 3.67 -2.16 -11.67
CA HIS A 72 4.98 -2.25 -11.04
C HIS A 72 4.83 -2.73 -9.60
N ARG A 73 5.05 -4.01 -9.39
CA ARG A 73 4.90 -4.69 -8.11
C ARG A 73 6.11 -4.50 -7.23
N THR A 74 5.89 -4.49 -5.94
CA THR A 74 6.93 -4.35 -4.93
C THR A 74 6.57 -5.10 -3.66
N LEU A 75 7.45 -5.05 -2.67
CA LEU A 75 7.30 -5.76 -1.41
C LEU A 75 6.12 -5.26 -0.57
N PRO A 76 5.54 -6.10 0.29
CA PRO A 76 4.44 -5.75 1.20
C PRO A 76 4.69 -4.51 2.05
N THR A 77 5.94 -4.19 2.35
CA THR A 77 6.34 -3.02 3.15
C THR A 77 5.92 -1.67 2.56
N HIS A 78 5.78 -1.59 1.23
CA HIS A 78 5.21 -0.40 0.58
C HIS A 78 3.73 -0.18 0.94
N GLY A 79 3.04 -1.23 1.38
CA GLY A 79 1.68 -1.13 1.90
C GLY A 79 1.57 -0.26 3.15
N LEU A 80 2.64 -0.08 3.93
CA LEU A 80 2.63 0.77 5.13
C LEU A 80 2.27 2.23 4.82
N ALA A 81 2.81 2.76 3.73
CA ALA A 81 2.52 4.13 3.32
C ALA A 81 1.04 4.31 2.93
N VAL A 82 0.48 3.32 2.21
CA VAL A 82 -0.95 3.29 1.88
C VAL A 82 -1.78 3.11 3.14
N ALA A 83 -1.40 2.19 4.04
CA ALA A 83 -2.10 1.91 5.29
C ALA A 83 -2.25 3.18 6.16
N PHE A 84 -1.21 4.00 6.21
CA PHE A 84 -1.23 5.24 6.99
C PHE A 84 -2.37 6.17 6.54
N TYR A 85 -2.48 6.44 5.24
CA TYR A 85 -3.53 7.32 4.71
C TYR A 85 -4.90 6.63 4.60
N ALA A 86 -4.92 5.32 4.40
CA ALA A 86 -6.15 4.55 4.32
C ALA A 86 -6.83 4.34 5.68
N LYS A 87 -6.09 4.40 6.79
CA LYS A 87 -6.61 4.09 8.14
C LYS A 87 -7.91 4.82 8.50
N PRO A 88 -8.05 6.14 8.30
CA PRO A 88 -9.30 6.84 8.58
C PRO A 88 -10.42 6.55 7.58
N GLN A 89 -10.09 6.04 6.39
CA GLN A 89 -11.02 5.84 5.28
C GLN A 89 -11.57 4.40 5.26
N ASP A 90 -10.70 3.44 5.49
CA ASP A 90 -10.99 2.01 5.56
C ASP A 90 -10.05 1.32 6.56
N PRO A 91 -10.43 1.26 7.83
CA PRO A 91 -9.58 0.68 8.87
C PRO A 91 -9.22 -0.80 8.65
N GLN A 92 -10.13 -1.58 8.03
CA GLN A 92 -9.89 -3.00 7.79
C GLN A 92 -8.84 -3.21 6.69
N PHE A 93 -8.92 -2.44 5.63
CA PHE A 93 -7.94 -2.48 4.57
C PHE A 93 -6.56 -2.00 5.05
N ALA A 94 -6.51 -0.93 5.82
CA ALA A 94 -5.28 -0.43 6.43
C ALA A 94 -4.63 -1.49 7.34
N GLU A 95 -5.42 -2.17 8.15
CA GLU A 95 -4.95 -3.26 9.03
C GLU A 95 -4.36 -4.41 8.22
N LEU A 96 -5.02 -4.81 7.13
CA LEU A 96 -4.54 -5.86 6.23
C LEU A 96 -3.16 -5.54 5.65
N LEU A 97 -2.96 -4.31 5.17
CA LEU A 97 -1.68 -3.86 4.62
C LEU A 97 -0.60 -3.78 5.71
N TYR A 98 -0.95 -3.25 6.86
CA TYR A 98 -0.05 -3.18 8.01
C TYR A 98 0.42 -4.56 8.45
N ARG A 99 -0.52 -5.49 8.67
CA ARG A 99 -0.21 -6.88 9.03
C ARG A 99 0.65 -7.57 7.99
N GLY A 100 0.31 -7.39 6.70
CA GLY A 100 1.11 -7.95 5.62
C GLY A 100 2.56 -7.48 5.65
N ALA A 101 2.79 -6.20 5.89
CA ALA A 101 4.14 -5.65 6.01
C ALA A 101 4.89 -6.18 7.25
N ILE A 102 4.22 -6.22 8.41
CA ILE A 102 4.80 -6.70 9.67
C ILE A 102 5.15 -8.19 9.56
N ASN A 103 4.26 -9.01 9.01
CA ASN A 103 4.52 -10.44 8.77
C ASN A 103 5.68 -10.65 7.81
N PHE A 104 5.74 -9.86 6.74
CA PHE A 104 6.86 -9.93 5.78
C PHE A 104 8.20 -9.61 6.45
N LEU A 105 8.23 -8.63 7.35
CA LEU A 105 9.42 -8.26 8.11
C LEU A 105 9.72 -9.25 9.25
N GLY A 106 8.75 -10.10 9.64
CA GLY A 106 8.86 -11.02 10.77
C GLY A 106 8.86 -10.30 12.12
N TRP A 107 8.32 -9.11 12.19
CA TRP A 107 8.28 -8.29 13.41
C TRP A 107 7.23 -8.76 14.43
N ASP A 108 6.28 -9.56 14.00
CA ASP A 108 5.28 -10.20 14.87
C ASP A 108 5.75 -11.56 15.40
N ASN A 109 6.93 -12.02 15.00
CA ASN A 109 7.49 -13.29 15.48
C ASN A 109 8.12 -13.11 16.88
N PRO A 110 7.63 -13.79 17.93
CA PRO A 110 8.20 -13.73 19.28
C PRO A 110 9.67 -14.16 19.35
N SER A 111 10.11 -14.99 18.39
CA SER A 111 11.49 -15.44 18.27
C SER A 111 12.41 -14.40 17.61
N ASN A 112 11.84 -13.33 17.09
CA ASN A 112 12.56 -12.20 16.51
C ASN A 112 12.01 -10.92 17.14
N PRO A 113 12.10 -10.75 18.46
CA PRO A 113 11.67 -9.50 19.08
C PRO A 113 12.47 -8.36 18.48
N ILE A 114 11.81 -7.23 18.24
CA ILE A 114 12.52 -5.96 18.04
C ILE A 114 13.24 -5.70 19.35
N THR A 115 14.46 -6.21 19.46
CA THR A 115 15.31 -5.90 20.59
C THR A 115 15.75 -4.45 20.47
N ASN A 116 16.05 -3.79 21.58
CA ASN A 116 16.61 -2.43 21.59
C ASN A 116 17.95 -2.32 20.85
N GLU A 117 18.51 -3.44 20.41
CA GLU A 117 19.61 -3.50 19.49
C GLU A 117 19.05 -3.50 18.08
N PHE A 118 19.30 -2.44 17.34
CA PHE A 118 19.04 -2.37 15.92
C PHE A 118 19.94 -3.41 15.23
N ILE A 119 19.47 -4.64 15.16
CA ILE A 119 20.07 -5.65 14.29
C ILE A 119 19.45 -5.40 12.91
N PRO A 120 20.23 -4.96 11.92
CA PRO A 120 19.71 -4.79 10.58
C PRO A 120 19.23 -6.15 10.09
N ASP A 121 17.92 -6.34 10.02
CA ASP A 121 17.35 -7.51 9.36
C ASP A 121 17.86 -7.51 7.92
N PRO A 122 18.47 -8.60 7.42
CA PRO A 122 18.90 -8.70 6.04
C PRO A 122 17.81 -8.34 5.04
N ARG A 123 16.54 -8.52 5.42
CA ARG A 123 15.37 -8.13 4.64
C ARG A 123 15.19 -6.62 4.55
N MET A 124 15.65 -5.86 5.55
CA MET A 124 15.67 -4.38 5.50
C MET A 124 16.70 -3.88 4.48
N PHE A 125 17.83 -4.56 4.36
CA PHE A 125 18.81 -4.30 3.29
C PHE A 125 18.24 -4.70 1.92
N ALA A 126 17.57 -5.84 1.84
CA ALA A 126 16.88 -6.25 0.63
C ALA A 126 15.79 -5.26 0.22
N LEU A 127 15.13 -4.57 1.16
CA LEU A 127 14.19 -3.49 0.87
C LEU A 127 14.80 -2.38 0.01
N GLY A 128 15.97 -1.89 0.39
CA GLY A 128 16.66 -0.85 -0.39
C GLY A 128 17.08 -1.35 -1.77
N LEU A 129 17.48 -2.61 -1.88
CA LEU A 129 17.93 -3.22 -3.13
C LEU A 129 16.77 -3.70 -4.02
N THR A 130 15.66 -4.13 -3.43
CA THR A 130 14.50 -4.65 -4.17
C THR A 130 13.47 -3.57 -4.51
N MET A 131 13.58 -2.37 -3.96
CA MET A 131 12.79 -1.22 -4.42
C MET A 131 13.01 -0.90 -5.91
N SER A 132 14.11 -1.40 -6.47
CA SER A 132 14.44 -1.27 -7.90
C SER A 132 14.15 -2.53 -8.71
N LYS A 133 13.72 -3.63 -8.07
CA LYS A 133 13.36 -4.86 -8.78
C LYS A 133 11.84 -4.94 -8.89
N GLU A 134 11.38 -4.98 -10.12
CA GLU A 134 10.02 -5.38 -10.44
C GLU A 134 9.91 -6.88 -10.15
N PHE A 135 8.78 -7.29 -9.58
CA PHE A 135 8.42 -8.69 -9.56
C PHE A 135 7.87 -9.01 -10.95
N ASP A 136 8.71 -9.64 -11.78
CA ASP A 136 8.27 -10.17 -13.06
C ASP A 136 7.20 -11.25 -12.82
N ASP A 137 6.15 -11.20 -13.63
CA ASP A 137 5.06 -12.19 -13.65
C ASP A 137 5.52 -13.54 -14.18
#